data_71ab5c0c77812eddb79794540bb9a0b8
#
_entry.id   71ab5c0c77812eddb79794540bb9a0b8
#
_cell.length_a   1.000
_cell.length_b   1.000
_cell.length_c   1.000
_cell.angle_alpha   90.00
_cell.angle_beta   90.00
_cell.angle_gamma   90.00
#
_symmetry.space_group_name_H-M   'P 1'
#
loop_
_entity.id
_entity.type
_entity.pdbx_description
1 polymer ?
#
loop_
_entity_poly.entity_id
_entity_poly.type
_entity_poly.pdbx_seq_one_letter_code
_entity_poly.pdbx_strand_id
1 'polypeptide(L)'
;MKTIAKFVAVAVLATGSVLAFADAGDLNIFHTIDIDAPADEVWAVAGNFGGIQRWSPGTESSRLVLHDRNETGAIRLLLRRSDGTQVTEKLLDYDPYNRRMVYTYVDGVVRASDYRSELVVKEIGEGKSRVEWRGQFRRLAYWTDNPPPGQDDKAALDFLNGAYVSGLAGLKKAVEER
;
A
#
# COMPACT_ATOMS: atom_id res chain seq x y z
N MET A 1 48.70 -21.27 -36.90
CA MET A 1 47.82 -21.75 -35.82
C MET A 1 47.17 -20.53 -35.18
N LYS A 2 45.85 -20.31 -35.41
CA LYS A 2 45.07 -19.17 -34.83
C LYS A 2 44.22 -19.74 -33.68
N THR A 3 44.54 -19.32 -32.48
CA THR A 3 43.82 -19.70 -31.26
C THR A 3 42.57 -18.81 -31.12
N ILE A 4 41.39 -19.41 -31.18
CA ILE A 4 40.10 -18.72 -31.00
C ILE A 4 39.77 -18.76 -29.51
N ALA A 5 39.78 -17.62 -28.84
CA ALA A 5 39.32 -17.49 -27.47
C ALA A 5 37.76 -17.46 -27.46
N LYS A 6 37.19 -18.46 -26.81
CA LYS A 6 35.72 -18.49 -26.56
C LYS A 6 35.41 -17.64 -25.34
N PHE A 7 34.71 -16.54 -25.56
CA PHE A 7 34.07 -15.79 -24.48
C PHE A 7 32.81 -16.54 -24.02
N VAL A 8 32.77 -16.96 -22.77
CA VAL A 8 31.57 -17.45 -22.10
C VAL A 8 30.91 -16.24 -21.46
N ALA A 9 29.77 -15.85 -22.01
CA ALA A 9 28.91 -14.85 -21.38
C ALA A 9 28.14 -15.50 -20.25
N VAL A 10 28.45 -15.11 -19.01
CA VAL A 10 27.65 -15.48 -17.83
C VAL A 10 26.47 -14.53 -17.76
N ALA A 11 25.30 -15.03 -18.10
CA ALA A 11 24.02 -14.31 -17.87
C ALA A 11 23.70 -14.39 -16.37
N VAL A 12 23.85 -13.27 -15.67
CA VAL A 12 23.35 -13.13 -14.30
C VAL A 12 21.84 -12.96 -14.39
N LEU A 13 21.11 -14.03 -14.16
CA LEU A 13 19.67 -13.98 -13.92
C LEU A 13 19.44 -13.33 -12.56
N ALA A 14 19.05 -12.05 -12.56
CA ALA A 14 18.52 -11.38 -11.38
C ALA A 14 17.16 -12.03 -11.05
N THR A 15 17.17 -13.02 -10.17
CA THR A 15 15.96 -13.58 -9.57
C THR A 15 15.42 -12.55 -8.58
N GLY A 16 14.64 -11.60 -9.09
CA GLY A 16 13.77 -10.78 -8.25
C GLY A 16 12.83 -11.72 -7.52
N SER A 17 12.97 -11.82 -6.20
CA SER A 17 12.03 -12.54 -5.36
C SER A 17 10.67 -11.88 -5.47
N VAL A 18 9.84 -12.39 -6.36
CA VAL A 18 8.40 -12.14 -6.33
C VAL A 18 7.91 -12.86 -5.08
N LEU A 19 7.76 -12.11 -3.99
CA LEU A 19 7.04 -12.62 -2.84
C LEU A 19 5.64 -12.98 -3.34
N ALA A 20 5.40 -14.26 -3.50
CA ALA A 20 4.10 -14.77 -3.87
C ALA A 20 3.10 -14.37 -2.77
N PHE A 21 2.07 -13.64 -3.15
CA PHE A 21 0.93 -13.31 -2.28
C PHE A 21 0.03 -14.54 -2.15
N ALA A 22 0.58 -15.68 -1.68
CA ALA A 22 -0.05 -17.00 -1.77
C ALA A 22 -1.35 -17.14 -0.97
N ASP A 23 -1.65 -16.18 -0.05
CA ASP A 23 -2.86 -16.20 0.78
C ASP A 23 -3.71 -14.92 0.65
N ALA A 24 -3.50 -14.14 -0.41
CA ALA A 24 -4.29 -12.94 -0.65
C ALA A 24 -5.61 -13.27 -1.33
N GLY A 25 -6.63 -12.44 -1.12
CA GLY A 25 -7.96 -12.60 -1.68
C GLY A 25 -8.02 -12.56 -3.22
N ASP A 26 -9.18 -12.88 -3.77
CA ASP A 26 -9.41 -13.03 -5.21
C ASP A 26 -9.54 -11.68 -5.95
N LEU A 27 -9.82 -10.58 -5.22
CA LEU A 27 -9.98 -9.24 -5.76
C LEU A 27 -8.68 -8.45 -5.67
N ASN A 28 -8.40 -7.66 -6.73
CA ASN A 28 -7.20 -6.84 -6.80
C ASN A 28 -7.53 -5.43 -7.23
N ILE A 29 -6.84 -4.45 -6.65
CA ILE A 29 -6.82 -3.06 -7.11
C ILE A 29 -5.39 -2.58 -7.28
N PHE A 30 -5.18 -1.65 -8.21
CA PHE A 30 -3.90 -1.01 -8.45
C PHE A 30 -4.12 0.42 -8.92
N HIS A 31 -3.55 1.37 -8.19
CA HIS A 31 -3.60 2.78 -8.52
C HIS A 31 -2.20 3.39 -8.46
N THR A 32 -1.96 4.38 -9.28
CA THR A 32 -0.70 5.13 -9.29
C THR A 32 -0.97 6.63 -9.37
N ILE A 33 -0.01 7.41 -8.88
CA ILE A 33 0.01 8.85 -9.08
C ILE A 33 1.46 9.32 -9.24
N ASP A 34 1.67 10.28 -10.15
CA ASP A 34 2.95 10.96 -10.31
C ASP A 34 2.92 12.26 -9.49
N ILE A 35 4.01 12.50 -8.76
CA ILE A 35 4.19 13.63 -7.83
C ILE A 35 5.45 14.38 -8.23
N ASP A 36 5.37 15.70 -8.36
CA ASP A 36 6.49 16.57 -8.70
C ASP A 36 7.33 16.87 -7.44
N ALA A 37 7.97 15.81 -6.93
CA ALA A 37 8.90 15.86 -5.79
C ALA A 37 9.85 14.65 -5.82
N PRO A 38 11.05 14.76 -5.20
CA PRO A 38 11.98 13.65 -5.03
C PRO A 38 11.35 12.49 -4.24
N ALA A 39 11.73 11.25 -4.58
CA ALA A 39 11.15 10.06 -3.97
C ALA A 39 11.33 9.99 -2.45
N ASP A 40 12.42 10.52 -1.90
CA ASP A 40 12.66 10.55 -0.47
C ASP A 40 11.73 11.54 0.26
N GLU A 41 11.40 12.67 -0.36
CA GLU A 41 10.43 13.63 0.18
C GLU A 41 9.02 13.05 0.19
N VAL A 42 8.63 12.36 -0.89
CA VAL A 42 7.34 11.65 -0.96
C VAL A 42 7.29 10.53 0.07
N TRP A 43 8.37 9.76 0.22
CA TRP A 43 8.44 8.69 1.21
C TRP A 43 8.40 9.19 2.65
N ALA A 44 9.02 10.32 2.94
CA ALA A 44 8.94 10.93 4.29
C ALA A 44 7.50 11.21 4.74
N VAL A 45 6.58 11.39 3.77
CA VAL A 45 5.14 11.56 4.05
C VAL A 45 4.41 10.23 3.99
N ALA A 46 4.53 9.50 2.88
CA ALA A 46 3.80 8.26 2.62
C ALA A 46 4.23 7.13 3.56
N GLY A 47 5.53 7.00 3.81
CA GLY A 47 6.13 5.97 4.66
C GLY A 47 5.90 6.17 6.16
N ASN A 48 5.36 7.32 6.57
CA ASN A 48 4.95 7.53 7.96
C ASN A 48 3.64 6.79 8.24
N PHE A 49 3.75 5.51 8.60
CA PHE A 49 2.61 4.63 8.82
C PHE A 49 1.63 5.16 9.88
N GLY A 50 2.15 5.68 11.00
CA GLY A 50 1.33 6.29 12.05
C GLY A 50 0.72 7.65 11.68
N GLY A 51 1.14 8.25 10.58
CA GLY A 51 0.80 9.62 10.20
C GLY A 51 -0.13 9.77 8.99
N ILE A 52 -0.83 8.73 8.59
CA ILE A 52 -1.67 8.70 7.37
C ILE A 52 -2.74 9.81 7.33
N GLN A 53 -3.25 10.28 8.46
CA GLN A 53 -4.24 11.38 8.53
C GLN A 53 -3.71 12.69 7.95
N ARG A 54 -2.40 12.84 7.76
CA ARG A 54 -1.79 14.05 7.19
C ARG A 54 -2.04 14.18 5.69
N TRP A 55 -2.38 13.05 5.04
CA TRP A 55 -2.55 13.01 3.60
C TRP A 55 -3.80 12.22 3.14
N SER A 56 -4.33 11.31 3.95
CA SER A 56 -5.55 10.58 3.59
C SER A 56 -6.79 11.33 4.06
N PRO A 57 -7.62 11.89 3.15
CA PRO A 57 -8.78 12.70 3.54
C PRO A 57 -9.86 11.88 4.25
N GLY A 58 -9.90 10.57 4.05
CA GLY A 58 -10.82 9.64 4.72
C GLY A 58 -10.47 9.35 6.18
N THR A 59 -9.26 9.73 6.62
CA THR A 59 -8.76 9.47 7.98
C THR A 59 -8.82 10.76 8.81
N GLU A 60 -9.52 10.72 9.93
CA GLU A 60 -9.60 11.83 10.87
C GLU A 60 -8.38 11.90 11.78
N SER A 61 -8.00 10.76 12.33
CA SER A 61 -6.81 10.62 13.17
C SER A 61 -6.16 9.26 12.99
N SER A 62 -4.85 9.20 13.28
CA SER A 62 -4.08 7.96 13.28
C SER A 62 -2.97 8.05 14.31
N ARG A 63 -2.68 6.94 14.97
CA ARG A 63 -1.55 6.82 15.89
C ARG A 63 -1.04 5.39 15.94
N LEU A 64 0.23 5.20 16.20
CA LEU A 64 0.78 3.91 16.56
C LEU A 64 0.27 3.49 17.95
N VAL A 65 -0.11 2.23 18.10
CA VAL A 65 -0.60 1.62 19.34
C VAL A 65 0.27 0.46 19.79
N LEU A 66 1.08 -0.08 18.89
CA LEU A 66 2.15 -1.02 19.19
C LEU A 66 3.40 -0.55 18.43
N HIS A 67 4.53 -0.52 19.09
CA HIS A 67 5.77 0.18 18.72
C HIS A 67 5.60 1.71 18.66
N ASP A 68 6.69 2.43 18.80
CA ASP A 68 6.74 3.92 18.81
C ASP A 68 7.28 4.49 17.48
N ARG A 69 7.63 3.63 16.53
CA ARG A 69 8.19 3.96 15.22
C ARG A 69 7.64 3.06 14.12
N ASN A 70 7.88 3.48 12.88
CA ASN A 70 7.51 2.70 11.70
C ASN A 70 8.52 1.56 11.51
N GLU A 71 8.11 0.35 11.86
CA GLU A 71 8.90 -0.88 11.68
C GLU A 71 7.96 -2.06 11.47
N THR A 72 8.48 -3.16 10.93
CA THR A 72 7.72 -4.40 10.76
C THR A 72 7.13 -4.86 12.10
N GLY A 73 5.83 -5.12 12.12
CA GLY A 73 5.09 -5.47 13.32
C GLY A 73 4.37 -4.29 13.98
N ALA A 74 4.68 -3.03 13.64
CA ALA A 74 3.98 -1.87 14.15
C ALA A 74 2.48 -1.93 13.84
N ILE A 75 1.66 -1.49 14.78
CA ILE A 75 0.21 -1.43 14.66
C ILE A 75 -0.24 0.01 14.79
N ARG A 76 -1.10 0.47 13.87
CA ARG A 76 -1.77 1.76 13.97
C ARG A 76 -3.26 1.60 14.20
N LEU A 77 -3.82 2.53 14.96
CA LEU A 77 -5.27 2.73 15.09
C LEU A 77 -5.66 3.95 14.26
N LEU A 78 -6.62 3.78 13.38
CA LEU A 78 -7.23 4.82 12.55
C LEU A 78 -8.61 5.17 13.08
N LEU A 79 -8.99 6.44 13.01
CA LEU A 79 -10.36 6.90 13.13
C LEU A 79 -10.83 7.37 11.74
N ARG A 80 -11.87 6.75 11.19
CA ARG A 80 -12.43 7.12 9.90
C ARG A 80 -13.32 8.35 10.02
N ARG A 81 -13.08 9.32 9.16
CA ARG A 81 -13.78 10.63 9.21
C ARG A 81 -15.28 10.55 8.93
N SER A 82 -15.71 9.64 8.07
CA SER A 82 -17.10 9.57 7.61
C SER A 82 -18.10 9.15 8.67
N ASP A 83 -17.68 8.28 9.62
CA ASP A 83 -18.59 7.64 10.56
C ASP A 83 -17.98 7.35 11.94
N GLY A 84 -16.75 7.82 12.19
CA GLY A 84 -16.06 7.60 13.46
C GLY A 84 -15.64 6.14 13.71
N THR A 85 -15.74 5.27 12.69
CA THR A 85 -15.34 3.87 12.83
C THR A 85 -13.84 3.76 13.05
N GLN A 86 -13.45 2.92 14.00
CA GLN A 86 -12.06 2.58 14.24
C GLN A 86 -11.64 1.40 13.38
N VAL A 87 -10.41 1.50 12.85
CA VAL A 87 -9.76 0.44 12.09
C VAL A 87 -8.35 0.27 12.61
N THR A 88 -7.95 -0.96 12.85
CA THR A 88 -6.60 -1.33 13.27
C THR A 88 -5.87 -2.00 12.12
N GLU A 89 -4.68 -1.52 11.83
CA GLU A 89 -3.81 -2.06 10.78
C GLU A 89 -2.43 -2.39 11.32
N LYS A 90 -1.81 -3.41 10.72
CA LYS A 90 -0.46 -3.87 11.08
C LYS A 90 0.48 -3.80 9.88
N LEU A 91 1.68 -3.24 10.09
CA LEU A 91 2.79 -3.35 9.15
C LEU A 91 3.29 -4.79 9.10
N LEU A 92 3.20 -5.41 7.94
CA LEU A 92 3.73 -6.76 7.65
C LEU A 92 5.19 -6.68 7.21
N ASP A 93 5.54 -5.59 6.53
CA ASP A 93 6.88 -5.32 6.06
C ASP A 93 7.09 -3.81 5.93
N TYR A 94 8.29 -3.34 6.31
CA TYR A 94 8.68 -1.94 6.21
C TYR A 94 10.12 -1.82 5.75
N ASP A 95 10.31 -1.39 4.51
CA ASP A 95 11.60 -1.20 3.87
C ASP A 95 11.79 0.27 3.47
N PRO A 96 12.36 1.08 4.35
CA PRO A 96 12.58 2.49 4.06
C PRO A 96 13.64 2.73 2.99
N TYR A 97 14.56 1.79 2.78
CA TYR A 97 15.58 1.89 1.75
C TYR A 97 14.99 1.79 0.34
N ASN A 98 14.09 0.84 0.13
CA ASN A 98 13.36 0.67 -1.13
C ASN A 98 12.04 1.45 -1.17
N ARG A 99 11.77 2.29 -0.16
CA ARG A 99 10.55 3.10 -0.03
C ARG A 99 9.28 2.28 -0.22
N ARG A 100 9.20 1.18 0.50
CA ARG A 100 8.14 0.19 0.39
C ARG A 100 7.58 -0.16 1.76
N MET A 101 6.26 -0.30 1.84
CA MET A 101 5.58 -0.88 3.00
C MET A 101 4.46 -1.81 2.58
N VAL A 102 4.25 -2.86 3.37
CA VAL A 102 3.12 -3.80 3.24
C VAL A 102 2.37 -3.84 4.56
N TYR A 103 1.04 -3.79 4.52
CA TYR A 103 0.22 -3.81 5.72
C TYR A 103 -1.11 -4.53 5.49
N THR A 104 -1.79 -4.85 6.57
CA THR A 104 -3.06 -5.57 6.58
C THR A 104 -4.02 -4.98 7.61
N TYR A 105 -5.31 -5.25 7.45
CA TYR A 105 -6.28 -5.06 8.52
C TYR A 105 -6.10 -6.11 9.62
N VAL A 106 -6.28 -5.67 10.86
CA VAL A 106 -6.24 -6.54 12.04
C VAL A 106 -7.61 -6.59 12.70
N ASP A 107 -8.27 -5.43 12.78
CA ASP A 107 -9.58 -5.28 13.43
C ASP A 107 -10.31 -4.04 12.91
N GLY A 108 -11.62 -4.02 13.08
CA GLY A 108 -12.48 -2.89 12.73
C GLY A 108 -13.51 -3.20 11.66
N VAL A 109 -14.40 -2.22 11.41
CA VAL A 109 -15.45 -2.34 10.41
C VAL A 109 -14.90 -1.94 9.04
N VAL A 110 -14.57 -2.93 8.24
CA VAL A 110 -14.09 -2.77 6.86
C VAL A 110 -15.00 -3.55 5.90
N ARG A 111 -15.00 -3.19 4.63
CA ARG A 111 -15.84 -3.84 3.61
C ARG A 111 -15.10 -4.92 2.82
N ALA A 112 -13.99 -5.38 3.37
CA ALA A 112 -13.13 -6.39 2.75
C ALA A 112 -12.56 -7.31 3.83
N SER A 113 -12.29 -8.56 3.48
CA SER A 113 -11.55 -9.55 4.29
C SER A 113 -10.25 -9.94 3.58
N ASP A 114 -9.35 -10.59 4.31
CA ASP A 114 -8.04 -11.04 3.82
C ASP A 114 -7.25 -9.93 3.08
N TYR A 115 -7.41 -8.70 3.58
CA TYR A 115 -6.81 -7.51 2.97
C TYR A 115 -5.31 -7.46 3.17
N ARG A 116 -4.60 -7.25 2.09
CA ARG A 116 -3.18 -6.95 2.06
C ARG A 116 -2.91 -5.79 1.11
N SER A 117 -2.21 -4.80 1.58
CA SER A 117 -1.87 -3.60 0.82
C SER A 117 -0.37 -3.42 0.71
N GLU A 118 0.09 -2.94 -0.43
CA GLU A 118 1.48 -2.55 -0.66
C GLU A 118 1.51 -1.14 -1.25
N LEU A 119 2.34 -0.28 -0.66
CA LEU A 119 2.64 1.06 -1.17
C LEU A 119 4.14 1.16 -1.43
N VAL A 120 4.49 1.63 -2.64
CA VAL A 120 5.88 1.83 -3.08
C VAL A 120 6.02 3.22 -3.67
N VAL A 121 7.13 3.89 -3.36
CA VAL A 121 7.50 5.17 -3.98
C VAL A 121 8.74 4.95 -4.85
N LYS A 122 8.65 5.29 -6.13
CA LYS A 122 9.72 5.15 -7.13
C LYS A 122 10.13 6.51 -7.67
N GLU A 123 11.42 6.72 -7.85
CA GLU A 123 11.91 7.82 -8.64
C GLU A 123 11.66 7.54 -10.14
N ILE A 124 11.12 8.52 -10.87
CA ILE A 124 10.83 8.42 -12.31
C ILE A 124 11.51 9.50 -13.14
N GLY A 125 12.30 10.35 -12.50
CA GLY A 125 13.07 11.43 -13.11
C GLY A 125 13.54 12.42 -12.06
N GLU A 126 14.35 13.39 -12.45
CA GLU A 126 14.85 14.44 -11.55
C GLU A 126 13.66 15.20 -10.92
N GLY A 127 13.58 15.19 -9.59
CA GLY A 127 12.51 15.85 -8.85
C GLY A 127 11.11 15.27 -9.09
N LYS A 128 11.00 14.01 -9.58
CA LYS A 128 9.72 13.38 -9.89
C LYS A 128 9.64 11.96 -9.36
N SER A 129 8.49 11.62 -8.79
CA SER A 129 8.23 10.30 -8.23
C SER A 129 6.91 9.73 -8.68
N ARG A 130 6.82 8.41 -8.69
CA ARG A 130 5.57 7.66 -8.83
C ARG A 130 5.28 6.90 -7.57
N VAL A 131 4.07 7.07 -7.04
CA VAL A 131 3.55 6.23 -5.97
C VAL A 131 2.68 5.15 -6.60
N GLU A 132 2.99 3.90 -6.31
CA GLU A 132 2.20 2.73 -6.67
C GLU A 132 1.53 2.19 -5.41
N TRP A 133 0.23 1.98 -5.46
CA TRP A 133 -0.54 1.44 -4.36
C TRP A 133 -1.42 0.31 -4.84
N ARG A 134 -1.18 -0.90 -4.33
CA ARG A 134 -1.91 -2.11 -4.70
C ARG A 134 -2.54 -2.77 -3.49
N GLY A 135 -3.70 -3.38 -3.70
CA GLY A 135 -4.41 -4.14 -2.69
C GLY A 135 -4.88 -5.48 -3.25
N GLN A 136 -4.83 -6.50 -2.40
CA GLN A 136 -5.44 -7.81 -2.62
C GLN A 136 -6.37 -8.09 -1.45
N PHE A 137 -7.55 -8.63 -1.72
CA PHE A 137 -8.58 -8.82 -0.70
C PHE A 137 -9.70 -9.74 -1.22
N ARG A 138 -10.61 -10.11 -0.31
CA ARG A 138 -11.90 -10.71 -0.63
C ARG A 138 -13.03 -9.77 -0.26
N ARG A 139 -14.22 -9.99 -0.84
CA ARG A 139 -15.44 -9.37 -0.31
C ARG A 139 -15.66 -9.77 1.14
N LEU A 140 -16.41 -8.98 1.88
CA LEU A 140 -16.65 -9.24 3.31
C LEU A 140 -17.35 -10.60 3.51
N ALA A 141 -18.41 -10.90 2.76
CA ALA A 141 -19.14 -12.18 2.84
C ALA A 141 -18.60 -13.20 1.82
N TYR A 142 -17.30 -13.55 1.91
CA TYR A 142 -16.65 -14.47 0.96
C TYR A 142 -17.11 -15.94 1.12
N TRP A 143 -17.78 -16.29 2.22
CA TRP A 143 -18.25 -17.65 2.53
C TRP A 143 -19.59 -18.03 1.88
N THR A 144 -20.21 -17.15 1.10
CA THR A 144 -21.51 -17.38 0.47
C THR A 144 -21.56 -16.84 -0.96
N ASP A 145 -22.25 -17.54 -1.86
CA ASP A 145 -22.49 -17.08 -3.24
C ASP A 145 -23.55 -15.99 -3.32
N ASN A 146 -24.36 -15.82 -2.28
CA ASN A 146 -25.39 -14.80 -2.16
C ASN A 146 -25.08 -13.85 -1.00
N PRO A 147 -24.09 -12.94 -1.15
CA PRO A 147 -23.71 -12.03 -0.07
C PRO A 147 -24.84 -11.05 0.25
N PRO A 148 -24.99 -10.64 1.52
CA PRO A 148 -25.89 -9.57 1.90
C PRO A 148 -25.53 -8.26 1.18
N PRO A 149 -26.49 -7.34 0.99
CA PRO A 149 -26.23 -6.03 0.38
C PRO A 149 -25.07 -5.30 1.03
N GLY A 150 -24.13 -4.80 0.21
CA GLY A 150 -22.95 -4.07 0.69
C GLY A 150 -21.81 -4.96 1.21
N GLN A 151 -21.91 -6.29 1.05
CA GLN A 151 -20.87 -7.25 1.42
C GLN A 151 -20.36 -8.08 0.22
N ASP A 152 -20.75 -7.69 -0.98
CA ASP A 152 -20.38 -8.28 -2.28
C ASP A 152 -19.05 -7.72 -2.80
N ASP A 153 -18.59 -8.27 -3.94
CA ASP A 153 -17.36 -7.85 -4.61
C ASP A 153 -17.39 -6.37 -5.00
N LYS A 154 -18.55 -5.90 -5.49
CA LYS A 154 -18.72 -4.50 -5.89
C LYS A 154 -18.55 -3.56 -4.72
N ALA A 155 -19.13 -3.87 -3.58
CA ALA A 155 -19.02 -3.04 -2.38
C ALA A 155 -17.58 -2.97 -1.85
N ALA A 156 -16.85 -4.09 -1.91
CA ALA A 156 -15.44 -4.15 -1.53
C ALA A 156 -14.56 -3.34 -2.49
N LEU A 157 -14.77 -3.50 -3.81
CA LEU A 157 -14.04 -2.77 -4.85
C LEU A 157 -14.32 -1.26 -4.77
N ASP A 158 -15.57 -0.84 -4.68
CA ASP A 158 -15.94 0.58 -4.59
C ASP A 158 -15.31 1.25 -3.36
N PHE A 159 -15.36 0.57 -2.21
CA PHE A 159 -14.81 1.08 -0.96
C PHE A 159 -13.29 1.27 -1.06
N LEU A 160 -12.55 0.26 -1.51
CA LEU A 160 -11.09 0.33 -1.57
C LEU A 160 -10.58 1.20 -2.72
N ASN A 161 -11.23 1.18 -3.90
CA ASN A 161 -10.91 2.11 -4.99
C ASN A 161 -11.07 3.55 -4.54
N GLY A 162 -12.19 3.88 -3.89
CA GLY A 162 -12.44 5.22 -3.35
C GLY A 162 -11.37 5.67 -2.36
N ALA A 163 -10.97 4.79 -1.44
CA ALA A 163 -9.93 5.06 -0.46
C ALA A 163 -8.54 5.30 -1.13
N TYR A 164 -8.18 4.47 -2.11
CA TYR A 164 -6.89 4.58 -2.78
C TYR A 164 -6.80 5.84 -3.66
N VAL A 165 -7.82 6.09 -4.49
CA VAL A 165 -7.86 7.27 -5.37
C VAL A 165 -7.81 8.56 -4.53
N SER A 166 -8.66 8.67 -3.51
CA SER A 166 -8.66 9.87 -2.66
C SER A 166 -7.39 10.00 -1.82
N GLY A 167 -6.85 8.88 -1.33
CA GLY A 167 -5.60 8.85 -0.59
C GLY A 167 -4.42 9.32 -1.43
N LEU A 168 -4.24 8.78 -2.64
CA LEU A 168 -3.16 9.19 -3.55
C LEU A 168 -3.27 10.69 -3.93
N ALA A 169 -4.48 11.17 -4.23
CA ALA A 169 -4.70 12.59 -4.50
C ALA A 169 -4.33 13.47 -3.28
N GLY A 170 -4.70 13.03 -2.08
CA GLY A 170 -4.35 13.72 -0.85
C GLY A 170 -2.84 13.70 -0.56
N LEU A 171 -2.16 12.59 -0.86
CA LEU A 171 -0.70 12.48 -0.74
C LEU A 171 0.01 13.45 -1.67
N LYS A 172 -0.40 13.49 -2.97
CA LYS A 172 0.14 14.45 -3.94
C LYS A 172 0.00 15.88 -3.42
N LYS A 173 -1.19 16.26 -3.01
CA LYS A 173 -1.45 17.58 -2.43
C LYS A 173 -0.58 17.87 -1.21
N ALA A 174 -0.48 16.92 -0.27
CA ALA A 174 0.29 17.09 0.95
C ALA A 174 1.80 17.23 0.71
N VAL A 175 2.32 16.76 -0.42
CA VAL A 175 3.74 16.90 -0.78
C VAL A 175 3.98 18.17 -1.58
N GLU A 176 3.17 18.47 -2.60
CA GLU A 176 3.39 19.59 -3.53
C GLU A 176 2.98 20.96 -2.98
N GLU A 177 2.12 21.01 -1.96
CA GLU A 177 1.65 22.27 -1.32
C GLU A 177 2.39 22.62 0.00
N ARG A 178 3.58 22.07 0.22
CA ARG A 178 4.40 22.36 1.41
C ARG A 178 5.19 23.66 1.31
#